data_5424103e172cd0d93cd6ce6f3ef6b783
#
_entry.id   5424103e172cd0d93cd6ce6f3ef6b783
#
_cell.length_a   1.000
_cell.length_b   1.000
_cell.length_c   1.000
_cell.angle_alpha   90.00
_cell.angle_beta   90.00
_cell.angle_gamma   90.00
#
_symmetry.space_group_name_H-M   'P 1'
#
loop_
_entity.id
_entity.type
_entity.pdbx_description
1 polymer ?
#
loop_
_entity_poly.entity_id
_entity_poly.type
_entity_poly.pdbx_seq_one_letter_code
_entity_poly.pdbx_strand_id
1 'polypeptide(L)'
;MALVFDKDFYKFLTKNQKLISLRDEAILLHIIDKSLELKSKVVEIDETEQGDRALLNFGHTFGHALETYFSYSEKLLHGEAVSLGIVLAARFSNQEGYLSERKLENIDDHLHSMKLSLIHI
;
A
#
# COMPACT_ATOMS: atom_id res chain seq x y z
N MET A 1 -3.22 -1.30 -3.73
CA MET A 1 -3.72 -1.75 -5.06
C MET A 1 -2.61 -1.84 -6.10
N ALA A 2 -1.89 -0.78 -6.40
CA ALA A 2 -0.83 -0.80 -7.42
C ALA A 2 0.20 -1.91 -7.21
N LEU A 3 0.70 -2.06 -5.99
CA LEU A 3 1.70 -3.07 -5.62
C LEU A 3 1.28 -4.51 -5.95
N VAL A 4 -0.01 -4.81 -5.81
CA VAL A 4 -0.55 -6.16 -5.96
C VAL A 4 -1.09 -6.42 -7.36
N PHE A 5 -1.73 -5.44 -7.98
CA PHE A 5 -2.50 -5.64 -9.21
C PHE A 5 -1.90 -5.01 -10.47
N ASP A 6 -1.04 -3.99 -10.36
CA ASP A 6 -0.59 -3.23 -11.53
C ASP A 6 0.85 -2.74 -11.37
N LYS A 7 1.76 -3.48 -11.99
CA LYS A 7 3.20 -3.15 -11.96
C LYS A 7 3.51 -1.78 -12.60
N ASP A 8 2.81 -1.42 -13.64
CA ASP A 8 3.06 -0.16 -14.34
C ASP A 8 2.55 1.02 -13.52
N PHE A 9 1.42 0.86 -12.86
CA PHE A 9 0.92 1.86 -11.92
C PHE A 9 1.86 1.98 -10.70
N TYR A 10 2.38 0.88 -10.17
CA TYR A 10 3.38 0.93 -9.10
C TYR A 10 4.66 1.66 -9.53
N LYS A 11 5.16 1.41 -10.73
CA LYS A 11 6.29 2.14 -11.30
C LYS A 11 5.99 3.63 -11.47
N PHE A 12 4.79 3.97 -11.92
CA PHE A 12 4.34 5.36 -12.01
C PHE A 12 4.39 6.06 -10.65
N LEU A 13 3.89 5.42 -9.59
CA LEU A 13 3.93 5.95 -8.23
C LEU A 13 5.37 6.16 -7.74
N THR A 14 6.24 5.17 -7.92
CA THR A 14 7.65 5.27 -7.50
C THR A 14 8.41 6.34 -8.26
N LYS A 15 8.10 6.52 -9.53
CA LYS A 15 8.74 7.52 -10.40
C LYS A 15 8.30 8.96 -10.09
N ASN A 16 7.08 9.15 -9.58
CA ASN A 16 6.49 10.46 -9.32
C ASN A 16 6.39 10.81 -7.82
N GLN A 17 7.16 10.17 -6.97
CA GLN A 17 7.13 10.37 -5.51
C GLN A 17 7.23 11.84 -5.11
N LYS A 18 8.10 12.59 -5.75
CA LYS A 18 8.30 14.02 -5.46
C LYS A 18 7.06 14.84 -5.77
N LEU A 19 6.44 14.63 -6.94
CA LEU A 19 5.23 15.33 -7.35
C LEU A 19 4.03 14.95 -6.48
N ILE A 20 3.94 13.70 -6.06
CA ILE A 20 2.92 13.24 -5.10
C ILE A 20 3.09 13.97 -3.77
N SER A 21 4.31 14.04 -3.24
CA SER A 21 4.62 14.75 -2.00
C SER A 21 4.32 16.24 -2.07
N LEU A 22 4.49 16.85 -3.24
CA LEU A 22 4.14 18.25 -3.53
C LEU A 22 2.64 18.45 -3.81
N ARG A 23 1.85 17.37 -3.80
CA ARG A 23 0.41 17.38 -4.10
C ARG A 23 0.09 17.96 -5.47
N ASP A 24 0.89 17.61 -6.49
CA ASP A 24 0.62 17.99 -7.87
C ASP A 24 -0.76 17.51 -8.29
N GLU A 25 -1.62 18.42 -8.73
CA GLU A 25 -3.03 18.13 -8.97
C GLU A 25 -3.22 17.11 -10.11
N ALA A 26 -2.51 17.25 -11.21
CA ALA A 26 -2.62 16.33 -12.35
C ALA A 26 -2.19 14.92 -11.98
N ILE A 27 -1.11 14.78 -11.21
CA ILE A 27 -0.63 13.48 -10.70
C ILE A 27 -1.64 12.87 -9.73
N LEU A 28 -2.19 13.64 -8.80
CA LEU A 28 -3.19 13.15 -7.85
C LEU A 28 -4.48 12.71 -8.55
N LEU A 29 -4.96 13.44 -9.53
CA LEU A 29 -6.13 13.07 -10.33
C LEU A 29 -5.89 11.75 -11.08
N HIS A 30 -4.72 11.58 -11.68
CA HIS A 30 -4.35 10.34 -12.35
C HIS A 30 -4.32 9.15 -11.37
N ILE A 31 -3.78 9.34 -10.18
CA ILE A 31 -3.74 8.30 -9.14
C ILE A 31 -5.15 7.91 -8.70
N ILE A 32 -6.02 8.88 -8.47
CA ILE A 32 -7.41 8.62 -8.06
C ILE A 32 -8.15 7.86 -9.16
N ASP A 33 -8.06 8.32 -10.39
CA ASP A 33 -8.71 7.70 -11.56
C ASP A 33 -8.25 6.25 -11.74
N LYS A 34 -6.94 6.03 -11.75
CA LYS A 34 -6.35 4.69 -11.87
C LYS A 34 -6.72 3.77 -10.71
N SER A 35 -6.77 4.29 -9.50
CA SER A 35 -7.17 3.53 -8.31
C SER A 35 -8.64 3.10 -8.38
N LEU A 36 -9.53 3.97 -8.85
CA LEU A 36 -10.94 3.66 -9.05
C LEU A 36 -11.12 2.61 -10.15
N GLU A 37 -10.42 2.74 -11.27
CA GLU A 37 -10.44 1.77 -12.36
C GLU A 37 -10.03 0.38 -11.88
N LEU A 38 -8.90 0.27 -11.17
CA LEU A 38 -8.42 -1.00 -10.63
C LEU A 38 -9.40 -1.61 -9.63
N LYS A 39 -9.92 -0.79 -8.71
CA LYS A 39 -10.88 -1.26 -7.72
C LYS A 39 -12.15 -1.78 -8.39
N SER A 40 -12.68 -1.07 -9.37
CA SER A 40 -13.88 -1.49 -10.11
C SER A 40 -13.66 -2.83 -10.80
N LYS A 41 -12.54 -3.01 -11.49
CA LYS A 41 -12.20 -4.29 -12.16
C LYS A 41 -12.12 -5.45 -11.18
N VAL A 42 -11.48 -5.25 -10.03
CA VAL A 42 -11.35 -6.31 -9.01
C VAL A 42 -12.70 -6.67 -8.41
N VAL A 43 -13.54 -5.68 -8.11
CA VAL A 43 -14.88 -5.92 -7.56
C VAL A 43 -15.79 -6.63 -8.58
N GLU A 44 -15.73 -6.30 -9.86
CA GLU A 44 -16.49 -6.98 -10.92
C GLU A 44 -16.10 -8.46 -11.05
N ILE A 45 -14.82 -8.78 -10.90
CA ILE A 45 -14.32 -10.16 -10.99
C ILE A 45 -14.69 -10.98 -9.74
N ASP A 46 -14.71 -10.37 -8.57
CA ASP A 46 -14.92 -11.05 -7.29
C ASP A 46 -15.83 -10.24 -6.35
N GLU A 47 -17.14 -10.32 -6.58
CA GLU A 47 -18.12 -9.59 -5.76
C GLU A 47 -18.19 -10.06 -4.30
N THR A 48 -17.76 -11.30 -4.01
CA THR A 48 -17.93 -11.93 -2.70
C THR A 48 -16.69 -11.92 -1.81
N GLU A 49 -15.59 -11.28 -2.24
CA GLU A 49 -14.31 -11.26 -1.52
C GLU A 49 -13.68 -12.64 -1.24
N GLN A 50 -14.01 -13.65 -2.05
CA GLN A 50 -13.48 -15.01 -1.86
C GLN A 50 -12.14 -15.26 -2.58
N GLY A 51 -11.71 -14.36 -3.45
CA GLY A 51 -10.50 -14.48 -4.24
C GLY A 51 -9.71 -13.17 -4.32
N ASP A 52 -9.51 -12.68 -5.54
CA ASP A 52 -8.66 -11.52 -5.82
C ASP A 52 -9.07 -10.24 -5.10
N ARG A 53 -10.35 -10.06 -4.81
CA ARG A 53 -10.84 -8.90 -4.06
C ARG A 53 -10.27 -8.82 -2.64
N ALA A 54 -9.99 -9.96 -2.00
CA ALA A 54 -9.37 -10.01 -0.69
C ALA A 54 -7.99 -9.32 -0.68
N LEU A 55 -7.29 -9.30 -1.82
CA LEU A 55 -6.01 -8.64 -1.99
C LEU A 55 -6.09 -7.10 -1.92
N LEU A 56 -7.29 -6.52 -2.06
CA LEU A 56 -7.50 -5.08 -1.80
C LEU A 56 -7.22 -4.72 -0.34
N ASN A 57 -7.32 -5.69 0.56
CA ASN A 57 -7.04 -5.56 1.98
C ASN A 57 -5.58 -5.91 2.35
N PHE A 58 -4.69 -5.96 1.36
CA PHE A 58 -3.27 -6.23 1.62
C PHE A 58 -2.70 -5.22 2.63
N GLY A 59 -2.07 -5.74 3.67
CA GLY A 59 -1.54 -4.91 4.77
C GLY A 59 -2.56 -4.60 5.88
N HIS A 60 -3.85 -4.82 5.67
CA HIS A 60 -4.89 -4.47 6.65
C HIS A 60 -4.85 -5.36 7.90
N THR A 61 -4.45 -6.61 7.80
CA THR A 61 -4.35 -7.51 8.97
C THR A 61 -3.42 -6.94 10.04
N PHE A 62 -2.20 -6.58 9.64
CA PHE A 62 -1.25 -5.94 10.53
C PHE A 62 -1.64 -4.48 10.84
N GLY A 63 -2.19 -3.77 9.86
CA GLY A 63 -2.66 -2.41 10.04
C GLY A 63 -3.74 -2.29 11.11
N HIS A 64 -4.76 -3.14 11.09
CA HIS A 64 -5.83 -3.16 12.11
C HIS A 64 -5.29 -3.53 13.49
N ALA A 65 -4.32 -4.44 13.57
CA ALA A 65 -3.67 -4.76 14.84
C ALA A 65 -2.95 -3.53 15.42
N LEU A 66 -2.26 -2.76 14.59
CA LEU A 66 -1.62 -1.51 14.99
C LEU A 66 -2.63 -0.45 15.41
N GLU A 67 -3.71 -0.25 14.65
CA GLU A 67 -4.78 0.67 15.01
C GLU A 67 -5.39 0.31 16.37
N THR A 68 -5.63 -0.98 16.61
CA THR A 68 -6.15 -1.47 17.89
C THR A 68 -5.17 -1.18 19.03
N TYR A 69 -3.87 -1.44 18.83
CA TYR A 69 -2.84 -1.15 19.83
C TYR A 69 -2.77 0.34 20.19
N PHE A 70 -2.88 1.22 19.21
CA PHE A 70 -2.93 2.67 19.42
C PHE A 70 -4.33 3.21 19.76
N SER A 71 -5.31 2.32 20.01
CA SER A 71 -6.68 2.67 20.41
C SER A 71 -7.38 3.60 19.41
N TYR A 72 -7.10 3.41 18.10
CA TYR A 72 -7.64 4.23 17.00
C TYR A 72 -7.43 5.74 17.23
N SER A 73 -6.32 6.11 17.87
CA SER A 73 -5.99 7.50 18.17
C SER A 73 -5.41 8.23 16.94
N GLU A 74 -5.40 9.56 17.00
CA GLU A 74 -4.75 10.41 15.98
C GLU A 74 -3.22 10.21 15.89
N LYS A 75 -2.63 9.45 16.81
CA LYS A 75 -1.19 9.12 16.79
C LYS A 75 -0.82 8.22 15.62
N LEU A 76 -1.78 7.47 15.11
CA LEU A 76 -1.60 6.57 13.96
C LEU A 76 -2.84 6.64 13.06
N LEU A 77 -2.71 7.33 11.93
CA LEU A 77 -3.78 7.42 10.94
C LEU A 77 -3.95 6.08 10.21
N HIS A 78 -5.17 5.80 9.75
CA HIS A 78 -5.48 4.54 9.05
C HIS A 78 -4.52 4.25 7.89
N GLY A 79 -4.24 5.23 7.03
CA GLY A 79 -3.31 5.07 5.92
C GLY A 79 -1.88 4.75 6.36
N GLU A 80 -1.43 5.31 7.47
CA GLU A 80 -0.13 5.00 8.08
C GLU A 80 -0.12 3.57 8.61
N ALA A 81 -1.17 3.16 9.32
CA ALA A 81 -1.31 1.80 9.83
C ALA A 81 -1.29 0.76 8.69
N VAL A 82 -2.00 1.01 7.61
CA VAL A 82 -2.01 0.14 6.42
C VAL A 82 -0.63 0.10 5.76
N SER A 83 0.06 1.23 5.65
CA SER A 83 1.42 1.29 5.07
C SER A 83 2.41 0.45 5.88
N LEU A 84 2.35 0.55 7.20
CA LEU A 84 3.14 -0.30 8.09
C LEU A 84 2.76 -1.76 7.96
N GLY A 85 1.48 -2.06 7.84
CA GLY A 85 0.97 -3.39 7.58
C GLY A 85 1.52 -3.99 6.29
N ILE A 86 1.66 -3.19 5.24
CA ILE A 86 2.29 -3.61 3.97
C ILE A 86 3.76 -3.96 4.19
N VAL A 87 4.51 -3.14 4.92
CA VAL A 87 5.92 -3.42 5.22
C VAL A 87 6.07 -4.73 6.01
N LEU A 88 5.25 -4.92 7.04
CA LEU A 88 5.28 -6.14 7.85
C LEU A 88 4.93 -7.38 7.03
N ALA A 89 3.90 -7.29 6.19
CA ALA A 89 3.52 -8.38 5.28
C ALA A 89 4.62 -8.69 4.27
N ALA A 90 5.29 -7.66 3.72
CA ALA A 90 6.40 -7.84 2.80
C ALA A 90 7.60 -8.51 3.47
N ARG A 91 7.95 -8.09 4.69
CA ARG A 91 9.03 -8.73 5.48
C ARG A 91 8.70 -10.17 5.81
N PHE A 92 7.48 -10.44 6.22
CA PHE A 92 7.03 -11.83 6.46
C PHE A 92 7.14 -12.67 5.18
N SER A 93 6.67 -12.15 4.04
CA SER A 93 6.79 -12.83 2.75
C SER A 93 8.24 -13.09 2.34
N ASN A 94 9.16 -12.19 2.68
CA ASN A 94 10.60 -12.38 2.46
C ASN A 94 11.15 -13.49 3.34
N GLN A 95 10.81 -13.52 4.62
CA GLN A 95 11.24 -14.58 5.55
C GLN A 95 10.76 -15.96 5.11
N GLU A 96 9.53 -16.04 4.57
CA GLU A 96 8.95 -17.29 4.05
C GLU A 96 9.46 -17.66 2.63
N GLY A 97 10.32 -16.84 2.03
CA GLY A 97 10.93 -17.11 0.72
C GLY A 97 10.06 -16.75 -0.49
N TYR A 98 8.92 -16.10 -0.29
CA TYR A 98 8.02 -15.69 -1.39
C TYR A 98 8.40 -14.34 -2.02
N LEU A 99 9.14 -13.51 -1.32
CA LEU A 99 9.55 -12.18 -1.79
C LEU A 99 11.06 -12.05 -1.72
N SER A 100 11.70 -11.64 -2.84
CA SER A 100 13.14 -11.40 -2.86
C SER A 100 13.54 -10.19 -2.04
N GLU A 101 14.77 -10.19 -1.52
CA GLU A 101 15.34 -9.07 -0.77
C GLU A 101 15.28 -7.75 -1.55
N ARG A 102 15.62 -7.78 -2.84
CA ARG A 102 15.55 -6.61 -3.73
C ARG A 102 14.16 -6.00 -3.81
N LYS A 103 13.11 -6.83 -3.89
CA LYS A 103 11.72 -6.36 -3.93
C LYS A 103 11.29 -5.79 -2.59
N LEU A 104 11.71 -6.41 -1.49
CA LEU A 104 11.47 -5.90 -0.14
C LEU A 104 12.09 -4.52 0.04
N GLU A 105 13.35 -4.34 -0.33
CA GLU A 105 14.05 -3.05 -0.27
C GLU A 105 13.33 -1.97 -1.10
N ASN A 106 12.87 -2.32 -2.30
CA ASN A 106 12.11 -1.38 -3.15
C ASN A 106 10.81 -0.92 -2.49
N ILE A 107 10.09 -1.81 -1.82
CA ILE A 107 8.85 -1.48 -1.10
C ILE A 107 9.16 -0.58 0.10
N ASP A 108 10.14 -0.95 0.90
CA ASP A 108 10.58 -0.17 2.07
C ASP A 108 11.01 1.24 1.65
N ASP A 109 11.85 1.37 0.62
CA ASP A 109 12.34 2.64 0.12
C ASP A 109 11.21 3.53 -0.39
N HIS A 110 10.26 2.95 -1.14
CA HIS A 110 9.12 3.69 -1.65
C HIS A 110 8.25 4.25 -0.52
N LEU A 111 7.86 3.42 0.44
CA LEU A 111 7.03 3.84 1.56
C LEU A 111 7.76 4.84 2.46
N HIS A 112 9.06 4.66 2.66
CA HIS A 112 9.91 5.62 3.38
C HIS A 112 9.95 6.98 2.69
N SER A 113 10.14 7.01 1.38
CA SER A 113 10.16 8.26 0.60
C SER A 113 8.84 9.02 0.64
N MET A 114 7.73 8.29 0.82
CA MET A 114 6.38 8.85 0.99
C MET A 114 6.09 9.28 2.43
N LYS A 115 7.09 9.22 3.33
CA LYS A 115 6.95 9.48 4.77
C LYS A 115 5.93 8.56 5.47
N LEU A 116 5.76 7.37 4.94
CA LEU A 116 4.87 6.32 5.44
C LEU A 116 5.67 5.18 6.08
N SER A 117 6.67 5.51 6.91
CA SER A 117 7.56 4.53 7.51
C SER A 117 7.50 4.49 9.03
N LEU A 118 8.01 3.39 9.60
CA LEU A 118 8.08 3.12 11.04
C LEU A 118 8.86 4.16 11.86
N ILE A 119 9.64 5.02 11.23
CA ILE A 119 10.55 5.96 11.93
C ILE A 119 9.81 7.04 12.70
N HIS A 120 8.53 7.26 12.38
CA HIS A 120 7.70 8.28 13.00
C HIS A 120 6.73 7.74 14.07
N ILE A 121 6.81 6.46 14.35
CA ILE A 121 6.05 5.77 15.40
C ILE A 121 7.00 5.37 16.53
#